data_56087d138d382efc8737bd5f315679a5
#
_entry.id   56087d138d382efc8737bd5f315679a5
#
_cell.length_a   1.000
_cell.length_b   1.000
_cell.length_c   1.000
_cell.angle_alpha   90.00
_cell.angle_beta   90.00
_cell.angle_gamma   90.00
#
_symmetry.space_group_name_H-M   'P 1'
#
loop_
_entity.id
_entity.type
_entity.pdbx_description
1 polymer ?
#
loop_
_entity_poly.entity_id
_entity_poly.type
_entity_poly.pdbx_seq_one_letter_code
_entity_poly.pdbx_strand_id
1 'polypeptide(L)'
;MIPRAPSDLVALAREGSRTALARLITYAESGGANQLATAAIAYTTPSPYVVGITGPPGSGKSTLTDRLITTSLERGSFDQLDTFDQVSVLCVDPSSPFTGGAILGDRIRMQDHATNEHVFIRSMATRGHLGGLSLAVPDAVRVLGAANFRVTIIETVGVGQMEVEIASAADTTIVVTNPGWGDAMQASKAGLLEVADIFVINKADRDGVRETRRDLEQMLDLGGTKEWRPTILETVATSNSGTEDLWEAIVQHRKFIEDGQLDDHRRLRMRVELDKVLSATVRGRIGVLARGAAYEEQVDALLGLTTDPYRAAEALLSSS
;
A
#
# COMPACT_ATOMS: atom_id res chain seq x y z
N MET A 1 -24.96 -3.70 -20.44
CA MET A 1 -23.85 -4.67 -20.23
C MET A 1 -22.58 -3.84 -20.03
N ILE A 2 -21.82 -4.05 -18.94
CA ILE A 2 -20.59 -3.27 -18.69
C ILE A 2 -19.52 -3.72 -19.69
N PRO A 3 -18.84 -2.81 -20.40
CA PRO A 3 -17.76 -3.13 -21.31
C PRO A 3 -16.67 -3.97 -20.64
N ARG A 4 -15.86 -4.65 -21.45
CA ARG A 4 -14.71 -5.44 -20.95
C ARG A 4 -13.37 -4.79 -21.27
N ALA A 5 -13.35 -3.88 -22.26
CA ALA A 5 -12.12 -3.18 -22.63
C ALA A 5 -11.68 -2.20 -21.52
N PRO A 6 -10.40 -2.20 -21.12
CA PRO A 6 -9.89 -1.29 -20.09
C PRO A 6 -10.13 0.19 -20.38
N SER A 7 -10.02 0.63 -21.64
CA SER A 7 -10.28 2.02 -22.06
C SER A 7 -11.70 2.49 -21.72
N ASP A 8 -12.68 1.65 -22.03
CA ASP A 8 -14.09 1.96 -21.80
C ASP A 8 -14.42 1.95 -20.31
N LEU A 9 -13.77 1.02 -19.57
CA LEU A 9 -13.92 0.95 -18.11
C LEU A 9 -13.32 2.20 -17.42
N VAL A 10 -12.18 2.71 -17.89
CA VAL A 10 -11.59 3.96 -17.35
C VAL A 10 -12.52 5.14 -17.62
N ALA A 11 -13.10 5.24 -18.83
CA ALA A 11 -14.07 6.31 -19.14
C ALA A 11 -15.26 6.26 -18.18
N LEU A 12 -15.88 5.08 -18.00
CA LEU A 12 -16.97 4.89 -17.05
C LEU A 12 -16.59 5.14 -15.59
N ALA A 13 -15.36 4.76 -15.20
CA ALA A 13 -14.88 5.01 -13.84
C ALA A 13 -14.74 6.51 -13.55
N ARG A 14 -14.29 7.30 -14.53
CA ARG A 14 -14.25 8.77 -14.45
C ARG A 14 -15.64 9.41 -14.34
N GLU A 15 -16.64 8.76 -14.88
CA GLU A 15 -18.07 9.15 -14.77
C GLU A 15 -18.72 8.64 -13.46
N GLY A 16 -17.94 8.07 -12.53
CA GLY A 16 -18.39 7.61 -11.23
C GLY A 16 -18.85 6.14 -11.17
N SER A 17 -18.64 5.33 -12.22
CA SER A 17 -19.02 3.92 -12.20
C SER A 17 -18.11 3.08 -11.29
N ARG A 18 -18.54 2.85 -10.05
CA ARG A 18 -17.85 1.98 -9.08
C ARG A 18 -17.64 0.55 -9.57
N THR A 19 -18.58 0.04 -10.36
CA THR A 19 -18.47 -1.32 -10.92
C THR A 19 -17.38 -1.40 -11.98
N ALA A 20 -17.22 -0.36 -12.80
CA ALA A 20 -16.14 -0.27 -13.77
C ALA A 20 -14.79 -0.17 -13.06
N LEU A 21 -14.69 0.69 -12.04
CA LEU A 21 -13.49 0.85 -11.22
C LEU A 21 -13.09 -0.45 -10.51
N ALA A 22 -14.05 -1.13 -9.85
CA ALA A 22 -13.81 -2.42 -9.20
C ALA A 22 -13.31 -3.49 -10.18
N ARG A 23 -13.79 -3.48 -11.43
CA ARG A 23 -13.33 -4.41 -12.49
C ARG A 23 -11.91 -4.09 -12.93
N LEU A 24 -11.54 -2.82 -13.09
CA LEU A 24 -10.17 -2.41 -13.42
C LEU A 24 -9.18 -2.86 -12.34
N ILE A 25 -9.52 -2.69 -11.06
CA ILE A 25 -8.69 -3.18 -9.96
C ILE A 25 -8.60 -4.71 -9.99
N THR A 26 -9.69 -5.41 -10.31
CA THR A 26 -9.65 -6.88 -10.48
C THR A 26 -8.71 -7.28 -11.63
N TYR A 27 -8.63 -6.49 -12.71
CA TYR A 27 -7.66 -6.74 -13.79
C TYR A 27 -6.22 -6.55 -13.30
N ALA A 28 -5.95 -5.49 -12.52
CA ALA A 28 -4.65 -5.27 -11.88
C ALA A 28 -4.25 -6.46 -10.98
N GLU A 29 -5.21 -7.05 -10.25
CA GLU A 29 -4.99 -8.21 -9.39
C GLU A 29 -4.81 -9.54 -10.13
N SER A 30 -5.41 -9.69 -11.31
CA SER A 30 -5.52 -11.00 -11.99
C SER A 30 -4.34 -11.35 -12.89
N GLY A 31 -3.53 -10.36 -13.26
CA GLY A 31 -2.46 -10.55 -14.22
C GLY A 31 -2.93 -10.68 -15.68
N GLY A 32 -1.99 -10.91 -16.58
CA GLY A 32 -2.26 -11.20 -18.00
C GLY A 32 -2.55 -9.97 -18.85
N ALA A 33 -3.17 -10.19 -20.01
CA ALA A 33 -3.37 -9.15 -21.03
C ALA A 33 -4.22 -7.96 -20.54
N ASN A 34 -5.23 -8.20 -19.70
CA ASN A 34 -6.08 -7.14 -19.17
C ASN A 34 -5.32 -6.28 -18.15
N GLN A 35 -4.42 -6.86 -17.34
CA GLN A 35 -3.54 -6.10 -16.46
C GLN A 35 -2.64 -5.18 -17.28
N LEU A 36 -1.94 -5.71 -18.28
CA LEU A 36 -1.03 -4.93 -19.12
C LEU A 36 -1.76 -3.78 -19.82
N ALA A 37 -2.95 -4.05 -20.39
CA ALA A 37 -3.76 -3.02 -21.04
C ALA A 37 -4.27 -1.97 -20.05
N THR A 38 -4.63 -2.35 -18.82
CA THR A 38 -5.05 -1.43 -17.75
C THR A 38 -3.87 -0.57 -17.31
N ALA A 39 -2.70 -1.16 -17.06
CA ALA A 39 -1.49 -0.45 -16.69
C ALA A 39 -1.07 0.57 -17.76
N ALA A 40 -1.09 0.18 -19.05
CA ALA A 40 -0.75 1.07 -20.15
C ALA A 40 -1.57 2.36 -20.17
N ILE A 41 -2.83 2.32 -19.71
CA ILE A 41 -3.69 3.51 -19.59
C ILE A 41 -3.45 4.23 -18.24
N ALA A 42 -3.42 3.48 -17.16
CA ALA A 42 -3.37 4.05 -15.81
C ALA A 42 -2.05 4.80 -15.54
N TYR A 43 -0.92 4.33 -16.09
CA TYR A 43 0.37 4.98 -15.93
C TYR A 43 0.58 6.24 -16.81
N THR A 44 -0.37 6.57 -17.68
CA THR A 44 -0.36 7.85 -18.41
C THR A 44 -1.03 9.00 -17.66
N THR A 45 -1.58 8.72 -16.48
CA THR A 45 -2.24 9.72 -15.62
C THR A 45 -1.45 9.97 -14.34
N PRO A 46 -1.57 11.15 -13.73
CA PRO A 46 -0.94 11.41 -12.43
C PRO A 46 -1.42 10.43 -11.36
N SER A 47 -0.52 10.01 -10.49
CA SER A 47 -0.87 9.22 -9.31
C SER A 47 -1.59 10.08 -8.28
N PRO A 48 -2.56 9.55 -7.54
CA PRO A 48 -3.10 10.22 -6.36
C PRO A 48 -2.00 10.42 -5.30
N TYR A 49 -2.24 11.30 -4.35
CA TYR A 49 -1.44 11.35 -3.14
C TYR A 49 -1.77 10.14 -2.26
N VAL A 50 -0.75 9.41 -1.84
CA VAL A 50 -0.92 8.14 -1.13
C VAL A 50 -0.57 8.29 0.34
N VAL A 51 -1.53 8.02 1.22
CA VAL A 51 -1.35 7.95 2.67
C VAL A 51 -1.33 6.49 3.09
N GLY A 52 -0.21 6.03 3.60
CA GLY A 52 -0.05 4.68 4.13
C GLY A 52 -0.33 4.63 5.63
N ILE A 53 -1.19 3.73 6.09
CA ILE A 53 -1.50 3.51 7.50
C ILE A 53 -1.07 2.11 7.89
N THR A 54 -0.15 2.02 8.84
CA THR A 54 0.39 0.76 9.34
C THR A 54 0.48 0.77 10.87
N GLY A 55 0.87 -0.36 11.44
CA GLY A 55 1.01 -0.53 12.90
C GLY A 55 0.44 -1.87 13.37
N PRO A 56 0.60 -2.26 14.63
CA PRO A 56 0.23 -3.57 15.13
C PRO A 56 -1.26 -3.88 15.03
N PRO A 57 -1.64 -5.16 15.02
CA PRO A 57 -3.03 -5.56 15.12
C PRO A 57 -3.68 -4.97 16.36
N GLY A 58 -4.93 -4.53 16.24
CA GLY A 58 -5.68 -3.97 17.34
C GLY A 58 -5.29 -2.54 17.75
N SER A 59 -4.35 -1.86 17.07
CA SER A 59 -4.04 -0.45 17.34
C SER A 59 -5.16 0.52 16.95
N GLY A 60 -6.16 0.07 16.17
CA GLY A 60 -7.32 0.87 15.79
C GLY A 60 -7.15 1.56 14.43
N LYS A 61 -6.29 1.05 13.55
CA LYS A 61 -6.06 1.58 12.20
C LYS A 61 -7.33 1.78 11.42
N SER A 62 -8.17 0.75 11.30
CA SER A 62 -9.41 0.81 10.51
C SER A 62 -10.42 1.85 11.06
N THR A 63 -10.48 2.00 12.39
CA THR A 63 -11.31 3.05 13.01
C THR A 63 -10.73 4.43 12.73
N LEU A 64 -9.40 4.57 12.77
CA LEU A 64 -8.72 5.82 12.44
C LEU A 64 -8.86 6.16 10.96
N THR A 65 -8.74 5.17 10.09
CA THR A 65 -8.97 5.31 8.63
C THR A 65 -10.39 5.82 8.36
N ASP A 66 -11.40 5.23 9.00
CA ASP A 66 -12.80 5.66 8.89
C ASP A 66 -12.98 7.14 9.28
N ARG A 67 -12.37 7.57 10.38
CA ARG A 67 -12.38 8.98 10.80
C ARG A 67 -11.61 9.89 9.86
N LEU A 68 -10.48 9.46 9.34
CA LEU A 68 -9.72 10.23 8.34
C LEU A 68 -10.51 10.43 7.05
N ILE A 69 -11.29 9.43 6.60
CA ILE A 69 -12.19 9.60 5.46
C ILE A 69 -13.18 10.73 5.75
N THR A 70 -13.86 10.69 6.91
CA THR A 70 -14.80 11.74 7.32
C THR A 70 -14.13 13.11 7.33
N THR A 71 -12.98 13.23 8.01
CA THR A 71 -12.24 14.49 8.12
C THR A 71 -11.80 15.02 6.75
N SER A 72 -11.35 14.15 5.86
CA SER A 72 -10.94 14.54 4.50
C SER A 72 -12.10 15.08 3.67
N LEU A 73 -13.28 14.50 3.81
CA LEU A 73 -14.48 14.96 3.10
C LEU A 73 -15.02 16.31 3.67
N GLU A 74 -14.88 16.52 4.98
CA GLU A 74 -15.34 17.74 5.65
C GLU A 74 -14.40 18.92 5.40
N ARG A 75 -13.09 18.66 5.37
CA ARG A 75 -12.06 19.71 5.21
C ARG A 75 -11.75 20.06 3.76
N GLY A 76 -12.22 19.27 2.81
CA GLY A 76 -11.90 19.39 1.38
C GLY A 76 -10.48 18.93 1.06
N SER A 77 -10.12 19.01 -0.23
CA SER A 77 -8.81 18.56 -0.68
C SER A 77 -7.67 19.46 -0.25
N PHE A 78 -6.49 18.88 -0.41
CA PHE A 78 -5.19 19.52 -0.25
C PHE A 78 -5.02 20.81 -1.06
N ASP A 79 -5.75 20.96 -2.16
CA ASP A 79 -5.74 22.15 -3.01
C ASP A 79 -7.08 22.88 -2.85
N GLN A 80 -7.15 23.96 -2.14
CA GLN A 80 -8.34 24.80 -1.85
C GLN A 80 -9.25 25.16 -3.05
N LEU A 81 -9.06 24.55 -4.20
CA LEU A 81 -9.65 24.90 -5.49
C LEU A 81 -10.77 23.96 -5.97
N ASP A 82 -10.91 22.74 -5.44
CA ASP A 82 -11.95 21.81 -5.90
C ASP A 82 -12.78 21.25 -4.75
N THR A 83 -14.07 21.53 -4.78
CA THR A 83 -15.06 21.19 -3.74
C THR A 83 -15.53 19.73 -3.75
N PHE A 84 -14.92 18.83 -4.53
CA PHE A 84 -15.36 17.43 -4.66
C PHE A 84 -14.17 16.47 -4.63
N ASP A 85 -13.65 16.28 -3.44
CA ASP A 85 -12.57 15.32 -3.29
C ASP A 85 -13.09 13.91 -3.10
N GLN A 86 -12.71 13.08 -4.04
CA GLN A 86 -12.92 11.66 -3.93
C GLN A 86 -11.76 11.05 -3.16
N VAL A 87 -12.11 10.30 -2.11
CA VAL A 87 -11.15 9.54 -1.31
C VAL A 87 -11.30 8.06 -1.63
N SER A 88 -10.18 7.42 -1.90
CA SER A 88 -10.15 5.96 -2.06
C SER A 88 -9.38 5.29 -0.93
N VAL A 89 -9.81 4.09 -0.56
CA VAL A 89 -9.17 3.27 0.46
C VAL A 89 -8.88 1.88 -0.10
N LEU A 90 -7.63 1.47 0.00
CA LEU A 90 -7.20 0.10 -0.29
C LEU A 90 -6.84 -0.58 1.03
N CYS A 91 -7.66 -1.54 1.45
CA CYS A 91 -7.37 -2.37 2.61
C CYS A 91 -6.58 -3.60 2.14
N VAL A 92 -5.32 -3.70 2.55
CA VAL A 92 -4.45 -4.81 2.13
C VAL A 92 -4.40 -5.86 3.24
N ASP A 93 -5.09 -6.98 2.99
CA ASP A 93 -5.23 -8.08 3.93
C ASP A 93 -4.35 -9.27 3.54
N PRO A 94 -3.89 -10.07 4.52
CA PRO A 94 -3.36 -11.40 4.23
C PRO A 94 -4.38 -12.21 3.44
N SER A 95 -3.90 -13.02 2.50
CA SER A 95 -4.76 -13.92 1.75
C SER A 95 -5.34 -14.99 2.66
N SER A 96 -6.64 -15.25 2.54
CA SER A 96 -7.25 -16.42 3.17
C SER A 96 -6.63 -17.71 2.61
N PRO A 97 -6.15 -18.61 3.44
CA PRO A 97 -5.58 -19.89 2.97
C PRO A 97 -6.65 -20.77 2.30
N PHE A 98 -7.93 -20.50 2.53
CA PHE A 98 -9.03 -21.27 1.98
C PHE A 98 -9.59 -20.72 0.66
N THR A 99 -9.67 -19.41 0.52
CA THR A 99 -10.30 -18.76 -0.64
C THR A 99 -9.33 -18.00 -1.52
N GLY A 100 -8.09 -17.75 -1.06
CA GLY A 100 -7.11 -16.89 -1.72
C GLY A 100 -7.51 -15.42 -1.82
N GLY A 101 -8.69 -15.06 -1.30
CA GLY A 101 -9.22 -13.69 -1.28
C GLY A 101 -8.88 -12.96 0.02
N ALA A 102 -9.10 -11.64 0.04
CA ALA A 102 -8.94 -10.81 1.22
C ALA A 102 -9.93 -11.22 2.34
N ILE A 103 -9.49 -11.17 3.58
CA ILE A 103 -10.36 -11.45 4.72
C ILE A 103 -11.27 -10.23 4.91
N LEU A 104 -12.57 -10.43 4.77
CA LEU A 104 -13.62 -9.38 4.68
C LEU A 104 -13.82 -8.50 5.94
N GLY A 105 -12.98 -8.63 6.97
CA GLY A 105 -13.19 -7.97 8.27
C GLY A 105 -13.26 -6.44 8.23
N ASP A 106 -12.50 -5.80 7.33
CA ASP A 106 -12.38 -4.34 7.33
C ASP A 106 -13.54 -3.62 6.61
N ARG A 107 -14.19 -4.26 5.64
CA ARG A 107 -15.40 -3.71 5.01
C ARG A 107 -16.55 -3.44 5.99
N ILE A 108 -16.64 -4.23 7.05
CA ILE A 108 -17.71 -4.08 8.06
C ILE A 108 -17.50 -2.81 8.90
N ARG A 109 -16.26 -2.38 9.09
CA ARG A 109 -15.90 -1.23 9.93
C ARG A 109 -16.08 0.13 9.27
N MET A 110 -16.07 0.17 7.93
CA MET A 110 -16.22 1.39 7.12
C MET A 110 -17.57 1.42 6.37
N GLN A 111 -18.60 0.73 6.89
CA GLN A 111 -19.93 0.65 6.24
C GLN A 111 -20.61 2.01 6.11
N ASP A 112 -20.32 2.95 7.01
CA ASP A 112 -20.88 4.30 6.97
C ASP A 112 -20.50 5.06 5.69
N HIS A 113 -19.39 4.69 5.07
CA HIS A 113 -18.93 5.28 3.81
C HIS A 113 -19.29 4.47 2.56
N ALA A 114 -19.87 3.28 2.71
CA ALA A 114 -20.13 2.37 1.58
C ALA A 114 -21.11 2.93 0.54
N THR A 115 -22.02 3.81 0.96
CA THR A 115 -23.00 4.50 0.11
C THR A 115 -22.60 5.89 -0.33
N ASN A 116 -21.50 6.44 0.21
CA ASN A 116 -21.03 7.76 -0.12
C ASN A 116 -20.39 7.79 -1.52
N GLU A 117 -20.91 8.60 -2.44
CA GLU A 117 -20.46 8.69 -3.83
C GLU A 117 -19.01 9.18 -3.98
N HIS A 118 -18.50 9.86 -2.98
CA HIS A 118 -17.13 10.41 -2.95
C HIS A 118 -16.10 9.44 -2.34
N VAL A 119 -16.54 8.27 -1.85
CA VAL A 119 -15.64 7.30 -1.21
C VAL A 119 -15.64 5.97 -1.95
N PHE A 120 -14.48 5.45 -2.28
CA PHE A 120 -14.31 4.12 -2.85
C PHE A 120 -13.43 3.27 -1.94
N ILE A 121 -13.96 2.13 -1.46
CA ILE A 121 -13.23 1.21 -0.57
C ILE A 121 -13.09 -0.15 -1.24
N ARG A 122 -11.87 -0.67 -1.26
CA ARG A 122 -11.54 -1.97 -1.83
C ARG A 122 -10.59 -2.76 -0.94
N SER A 123 -10.98 -3.99 -0.57
CA SER A 123 -10.07 -4.94 0.05
C SER A 123 -9.28 -5.70 -1.04
N MET A 124 -7.98 -5.79 -0.85
CA MET A 124 -7.05 -6.49 -1.73
C MET A 124 -6.32 -7.58 -0.94
N ALA A 125 -6.08 -8.72 -1.56
CA ALA A 125 -5.36 -9.83 -0.95
C ALA A 125 -3.88 -9.81 -1.36
N THR A 126 -2.97 -10.17 -0.45
CA THR A 126 -1.52 -10.28 -0.74
C THR A 126 -1.15 -11.43 -1.68
N ARG A 127 -2.08 -12.37 -1.94
CA ARG A 127 -1.98 -13.51 -2.88
C ARG A 127 -0.65 -14.28 -2.86
N GLY A 128 -0.22 -14.69 -1.66
CA GLY A 128 0.89 -15.65 -1.52
C GLY A 128 2.29 -15.07 -1.76
N HIS A 129 2.45 -13.77 -1.92
CA HIS A 129 3.75 -13.14 -1.79
C HIS A 129 4.11 -13.13 -0.31
N LEU A 130 4.94 -14.10 0.10
CA LEU A 130 5.50 -14.19 1.44
C LEU A 130 6.25 -12.88 1.73
N GLY A 131 5.59 -11.99 2.48
CA GLY A 131 6.24 -10.84 3.08
C GLY A 131 6.07 -9.51 2.34
N GLY A 132 4.97 -9.24 1.57
CA GLY A 132 4.90 -7.92 0.98
C GLY A 132 3.56 -7.44 0.44
N LEU A 133 3.48 -6.13 0.18
CA LEU A 133 2.43 -5.52 -0.62
C LEU A 133 2.41 -6.21 -2.00
N SER A 134 1.24 -6.73 -2.37
CA SER A 134 1.01 -7.30 -3.71
C SER A 134 1.46 -6.32 -4.80
N LEU A 135 2.08 -6.81 -5.87
CA LEU A 135 2.37 -6.02 -7.08
C LEU A 135 1.14 -5.30 -7.63
N ALA A 136 -0.05 -5.81 -7.31
CA ALA A 136 -1.32 -5.21 -7.72
C ALA A 136 -1.66 -3.90 -6.98
N VAL A 137 -1.04 -3.60 -5.81
CA VAL A 137 -1.33 -2.37 -5.07
C VAL A 137 -0.88 -1.11 -5.80
N PRO A 138 0.35 -1.00 -6.32
CA PRO A 138 0.75 0.11 -7.17
C PRO A 138 -0.14 0.28 -8.41
N ASP A 139 -0.46 -0.82 -9.10
CA ASP A 139 -1.36 -0.78 -10.26
C ASP A 139 -2.76 -0.27 -9.86
N ALA A 140 -3.30 -0.72 -8.71
CA ALA A 140 -4.59 -0.25 -8.21
C ALA A 140 -4.58 1.25 -7.88
N VAL A 141 -3.50 1.76 -7.27
CA VAL A 141 -3.29 3.19 -7.01
C VAL A 141 -3.31 3.98 -8.33
N ARG A 142 -2.62 3.49 -9.36
CA ARG A 142 -2.63 4.13 -10.69
C ARG A 142 -4.03 4.13 -11.32
N VAL A 143 -4.77 3.02 -11.20
CA VAL A 143 -6.16 2.94 -11.65
C VAL A 143 -7.05 3.96 -10.94
N LEU A 144 -6.87 4.15 -9.64
CA LEU A 144 -7.60 5.16 -8.87
C LEU A 144 -7.27 6.58 -9.36
N GLY A 145 -6.00 6.88 -9.62
CA GLY A 145 -5.60 8.15 -10.24
C GLY A 145 -6.23 8.36 -11.62
N ALA A 146 -6.24 7.30 -12.45
CA ALA A 146 -6.89 7.33 -13.75
C ALA A 146 -8.42 7.55 -13.68
N ALA A 147 -9.05 7.21 -12.54
CA ALA A 147 -10.45 7.47 -12.24
C ALA A 147 -10.68 8.79 -11.47
N ASN A 148 -9.69 9.70 -11.46
CA ASN A 148 -9.72 11.04 -10.86
C ASN A 148 -9.71 11.09 -9.32
N PHE A 149 -9.37 10.00 -8.63
CA PHE A 149 -9.12 10.08 -7.19
C PHE A 149 -7.85 10.87 -6.91
N ARG A 150 -7.94 11.85 -6.01
CA ARG A 150 -6.82 12.72 -5.62
C ARG A 150 -6.05 12.17 -4.41
N VAL A 151 -6.74 11.46 -3.54
CA VAL A 151 -6.18 10.86 -2.32
C VAL A 151 -6.51 9.37 -2.27
N THR A 152 -5.51 8.57 -1.96
CA THR A 152 -5.67 7.14 -1.70
C THR A 152 -5.08 6.81 -0.34
N ILE A 153 -5.87 6.24 0.54
CA ILE A 153 -5.40 5.68 1.81
C ILE A 153 -5.13 4.19 1.60
N ILE A 154 -3.94 3.74 1.94
CA ILE A 154 -3.60 2.31 1.97
C ILE A 154 -3.52 1.89 3.43
N GLU A 155 -4.41 1.01 3.86
CA GLU A 155 -4.38 0.42 5.19
C GLU A 155 -3.86 -1.01 5.12
N THR A 156 -2.85 -1.33 5.94
CA THR A 156 -2.33 -2.70 6.08
C THR A 156 -2.80 -3.34 7.37
N VAL A 157 -3.06 -4.66 7.34
CA VAL A 157 -3.21 -5.44 8.55
C VAL A 157 -1.81 -5.71 9.10
N GLY A 158 -1.49 -5.06 10.24
CA GLY A 158 -0.17 -5.05 10.85
C GLY A 158 0.39 -6.43 11.18
N VAL A 159 1.06 -7.05 10.23
CA VAL A 159 1.76 -8.33 10.39
C VAL A 159 3.15 -8.24 9.72
N GLY A 160 4.15 -7.82 10.48
CA GLY A 160 5.55 -7.96 10.11
C GLY A 160 6.02 -7.08 8.94
N GLN A 161 6.60 -7.68 7.90
CA GLN A 161 7.28 -6.97 6.81
C GLN A 161 6.41 -6.02 5.98
N MET A 162 5.08 -6.17 6.00
CA MET A 162 4.16 -5.23 5.31
C MET A 162 4.22 -3.82 5.88
N GLU A 163 4.67 -3.67 7.14
CA GLU A 163 4.83 -2.37 7.79
C GLU A 163 5.91 -1.51 7.11
N VAL A 164 6.97 -2.13 6.62
CA VAL A 164 8.06 -1.44 5.91
C VAL A 164 7.71 -1.22 4.43
N GLU A 165 7.01 -2.17 3.82
CA GLU A 165 6.68 -2.07 2.40
C GLU A 165 5.65 -1.00 2.06
N ILE A 166 4.77 -0.65 3.01
CA ILE A 166 3.81 0.44 2.81
C ILE A 166 4.52 1.76 2.53
N ALA A 167 5.66 2.02 3.18
CA ALA A 167 6.45 3.22 2.94
C ALA A 167 6.94 3.34 1.51
N SER A 168 7.22 2.20 0.86
CA SER A 168 7.60 2.21 -0.56
C SER A 168 6.45 2.53 -1.52
N ALA A 169 5.21 2.49 -1.04
CA ALA A 169 4.01 2.75 -1.84
C ALA A 169 3.31 4.07 -1.47
N ALA A 170 3.63 4.65 -0.31
CA ALA A 170 2.99 5.85 0.22
C ALA A 170 3.83 7.12 0.01
N ASP A 171 3.16 8.28 -0.06
CA ASP A 171 3.78 9.61 0.01
C ASP A 171 3.94 10.04 1.47
N THR A 172 2.99 9.67 2.34
CA THR A 172 3.06 9.84 3.80
C THR A 172 2.78 8.52 4.48
N THR A 173 3.65 8.09 5.38
CA THR A 173 3.47 6.87 6.16
C THR A 173 3.12 7.20 7.60
N ILE A 174 1.95 6.74 8.04
CA ILE A 174 1.44 6.87 9.40
C ILE A 174 1.63 5.53 10.14
N VAL A 175 2.36 5.56 11.23
CA VAL A 175 2.51 4.40 12.12
C VAL A 175 1.61 4.59 13.32
N VAL A 176 0.58 3.74 13.42
CA VAL A 176 -0.41 3.78 14.51
C VAL A 176 -0.01 2.79 15.60
N THR A 177 0.17 3.31 16.80
CA THR A 177 0.44 2.54 18.02
C THR A 177 -0.64 2.78 19.08
N ASN A 178 -0.56 2.16 20.23
CA ASN A 178 -1.42 2.39 21.39
C ASN A 178 -0.61 2.31 22.69
N PRO A 179 -1.11 2.86 23.82
CA PRO A 179 -0.44 2.80 25.09
C PRO A 179 -0.08 1.38 25.51
N GLY A 180 1.10 1.20 26.11
CA GLY A 180 1.61 -0.11 26.58
C GLY A 180 2.30 -0.96 25.52
N TRP A 181 2.60 -0.43 24.33
CA TRP A 181 3.24 -1.17 23.25
C TRP A 181 4.78 -1.22 23.32
N GLY A 182 5.38 -0.70 24.39
CA GLY A 182 6.83 -0.53 24.55
C GLY A 182 7.67 -1.80 24.30
N ASP A 183 7.24 -2.95 24.80
CA ASP A 183 8.01 -4.21 24.68
C ASP A 183 7.89 -4.85 23.27
N ALA A 184 6.72 -4.78 22.65
CA ALA A 184 6.51 -5.28 21.27
C ALA A 184 7.26 -4.42 20.23
N MET A 185 7.44 -3.13 20.54
CA MET A 185 8.19 -2.18 19.71
C MET A 185 9.69 -2.50 19.66
N GLN A 186 10.25 -3.14 20.70
CA GLN A 186 11.67 -3.46 20.73
C GLN A 186 12.12 -4.41 19.62
N ALA A 187 11.25 -5.29 19.15
CA ALA A 187 11.55 -6.22 18.06
C ALA A 187 11.43 -5.60 16.65
N SER A 188 10.61 -4.54 16.48
CA SER A 188 10.36 -3.87 15.18
C SER A 188 11.01 -2.48 15.08
N LYS A 189 11.78 -2.06 16.10
CA LYS A 189 12.25 -0.68 16.33
C LYS A 189 12.95 -0.03 15.14
N ALA A 190 13.86 -0.72 14.47
CA ALA A 190 14.69 -0.11 13.43
C ALA A 190 13.88 0.20 12.15
N GLY A 191 13.06 -0.74 11.70
CA GLY A 191 12.33 -0.60 10.44
C GLY A 191 11.21 0.46 10.47
N LEU A 192 10.45 0.54 11.58
CA LEU A 192 9.34 1.49 11.69
C LEU A 192 9.79 2.94 11.85
N LEU A 193 10.95 3.16 12.50
CA LEU A 193 11.55 4.50 12.64
C LEU A 193 12.08 5.06 11.31
N GLU A 194 12.52 4.18 10.43
CA GLU A 194 13.05 4.59 9.13
C GLU A 194 11.92 5.03 8.18
N VAL A 195 10.74 4.44 8.33
CA VAL A 195 9.64 4.57 7.38
C VAL A 195 8.52 5.51 7.83
N ALA A 196 8.42 5.86 9.12
CA ALA A 196 7.36 6.71 9.63
C ALA A 196 7.61 8.18 9.31
N ASP A 197 6.59 8.85 8.81
CA ASP A 197 6.51 10.30 8.69
C ASP A 197 5.68 10.91 9.83
N ILE A 198 4.69 10.14 10.32
CA ILE A 198 3.83 10.52 11.44
C ILE A 198 3.64 9.30 12.35
N PHE A 199 3.81 9.50 13.65
CA PHE A 199 3.41 8.54 14.67
C PHE A 199 2.08 8.94 15.28
N VAL A 200 1.18 7.97 15.45
CA VAL A 200 -0.09 8.16 16.12
C VAL A 200 -0.18 7.22 17.32
N ILE A 201 -0.31 7.78 18.51
CA ILE A 201 -0.68 7.05 19.71
C ILE A 201 -2.21 7.06 19.79
N ASN A 202 -2.84 6.02 19.23
CA ASN A 202 -4.28 5.90 19.29
C ASN A 202 -4.74 5.31 20.62
N LYS A 203 -6.03 5.45 20.95
CA LYS A 203 -6.60 5.09 22.27
C LYS A 203 -5.93 5.88 23.40
N ALA A 204 -5.70 7.17 23.16
CA ALA A 204 -5.07 8.07 24.10
C ALA A 204 -5.94 8.38 25.35
N ASP A 205 -7.14 7.82 25.42
CA ASP A 205 -7.99 7.75 26.60
C ASP A 205 -7.53 6.70 27.64
N ARG A 206 -6.51 5.88 27.30
CA ARG A 206 -5.96 4.84 28.19
C ARG A 206 -4.71 5.32 28.92
N ASP A 207 -4.41 4.66 30.04
CA ASP A 207 -3.17 4.87 30.76
C ASP A 207 -1.94 4.46 29.92
N GLY A 208 -0.78 5.10 30.17
CA GLY A 208 0.49 4.77 29.49
C GLY A 208 0.81 5.63 28.24
N VAL A 209 -0.04 6.60 27.87
CA VAL A 209 0.21 7.50 26.74
C VAL A 209 1.51 8.27 26.87
N ARG A 210 1.77 8.84 28.05
CA ARG A 210 2.98 9.64 28.32
C ARG A 210 4.27 8.81 28.21
N GLU A 211 4.22 7.57 28.65
CA GLU A 211 5.34 6.63 28.54
C GLU A 211 5.59 6.29 27.09
N THR A 212 4.55 5.91 26.35
CA THR A 212 4.65 5.60 24.91
C THR A 212 5.18 6.79 24.10
N ARG A 213 4.70 8.01 24.38
CA ARG A 213 5.22 9.23 23.75
C ARG A 213 6.71 9.42 24.03
N ARG A 214 7.11 9.29 25.30
CA ARG A 214 8.51 9.43 25.71
C ARG A 214 9.41 8.41 25.01
N ASP A 215 8.96 7.16 24.90
CA ASP A 215 9.70 6.10 24.21
C ASP A 215 9.89 6.43 22.73
N LEU A 216 8.83 6.92 22.05
CA LEU A 216 8.89 7.37 20.67
C LEU A 216 9.85 8.56 20.49
N GLU A 217 9.78 9.56 21.37
CA GLU A 217 10.68 10.72 21.34
C GLU A 217 12.15 10.30 21.49
N GLN A 218 12.44 9.42 22.46
CA GLN A 218 13.79 8.88 22.65
C GLN A 218 14.29 8.12 21.42
N MET A 219 13.42 7.35 20.78
CA MET A 219 13.78 6.62 19.58
C MET A 219 14.06 7.55 18.39
N LEU A 220 13.27 8.61 18.23
CA LEU A 220 13.51 9.62 17.19
C LEU A 220 14.81 10.37 17.43
N ASP A 221 15.17 10.65 18.67
CA ASP A 221 16.42 11.32 19.03
C ASP A 221 17.66 10.45 18.71
N LEU A 222 17.53 9.13 18.79
CA LEU A 222 18.59 8.18 18.43
C LEU A 222 18.74 8.02 16.89
N GLY A 223 17.71 8.31 16.12
CA GLY A 223 17.69 8.14 14.66
C GLY A 223 18.46 9.19 13.84
N GLY A 224 19.10 10.16 14.49
CA GLY A 224 19.85 11.24 13.83
C GLY A 224 18.94 12.37 13.31
N THR A 225 19.57 13.39 12.72
CA THR A 225 18.86 14.55 12.13
C THR A 225 18.31 14.18 10.74
N LYS A 226 16.99 14.09 10.63
CA LYS A 226 16.28 14.01 9.35
C LYS A 226 15.78 15.41 8.96
N GLU A 227 15.66 15.69 7.68
CA GLU A 227 15.06 16.94 7.20
C GLU A 227 13.59 17.06 7.63
N TRP A 228 12.86 15.94 7.63
CA TRP A 228 11.55 15.80 8.25
C TRP A 228 11.67 15.00 9.55
N ARG A 229 11.38 15.65 10.69
CA ARG A 229 11.25 14.93 11.97
C ARG A 229 9.81 14.44 12.10
N PRO A 230 9.57 13.12 12.22
CA PRO A 230 8.23 12.58 12.40
C PRO A 230 7.48 13.22 13.57
N THR A 231 6.24 13.64 13.32
CA THR A 231 5.36 14.20 14.34
C THR A 231 4.72 13.08 15.16
N ILE A 232 4.58 13.25 16.46
CA ILE A 232 3.87 12.30 17.34
C ILE A 232 2.55 12.93 17.77
N LEU A 233 1.44 12.30 17.38
CA LEU A 233 0.09 12.75 17.68
C LEU A 233 -0.65 11.75 18.57
N GLU A 234 -1.60 12.25 19.34
CA GLU A 234 -2.47 11.45 20.20
C GLU A 234 -3.89 11.48 19.64
N THR A 235 -4.52 10.31 19.51
CA THR A 235 -5.88 10.20 18.99
C THR A 235 -6.74 9.28 19.85
N VAL A 236 -8.05 9.55 19.86
CA VAL A 236 -9.09 8.63 20.31
C VAL A 236 -10.06 8.47 19.16
N ALA A 237 -9.75 7.54 18.24
CA ALA A 237 -10.49 7.37 17.00
C ALA A 237 -11.99 7.11 17.21
N THR A 238 -12.39 6.46 18.31
CA THR A 238 -13.80 6.19 18.65
C THR A 238 -14.61 7.45 18.95
N SER A 239 -13.98 8.52 19.44
CA SER A 239 -14.59 9.82 19.74
C SER A 239 -14.19 10.92 18.75
N ASN A 240 -13.48 10.58 17.68
CA ASN A 240 -12.96 11.51 16.67
C ASN A 240 -12.02 12.59 17.26
N SER A 241 -11.37 12.31 18.41
CA SER A 241 -10.43 13.25 19.02
C SER A 241 -9.05 13.12 18.38
N GLY A 242 -8.42 14.26 18.03
CA GLY A 242 -7.08 14.33 17.44
C GLY A 242 -7.00 13.96 15.94
N THR A 243 -8.13 13.68 15.28
CA THR A 243 -8.15 13.28 13.87
C THR A 243 -7.93 14.49 12.94
N GLU A 244 -8.41 15.67 13.36
CA GLU A 244 -8.15 16.92 12.66
C GLU A 244 -6.65 17.28 12.68
N ASP A 245 -6.01 17.16 13.85
CA ASP A 245 -4.57 17.40 13.98
C ASP A 245 -3.77 16.42 13.12
N LEU A 246 -4.23 15.17 13.02
CA LEU A 246 -3.62 14.17 12.15
C LEU A 246 -3.76 14.56 10.66
N TRP A 247 -4.93 15.03 10.25
CA TRP A 247 -5.14 15.51 8.88
C TRP A 247 -4.24 16.71 8.56
N GLU A 248 -4.13 17.66 9.47
CA GLU A 248 -3.22 18.80 9.33
C GLU A 248 -1.75 18.37 9.23
N ALA A 249 -1.33 17.39 10.00
CA ALA A 249 0.03 16.84 9.90
C ALA A 249 0.29 16.17 8.55
N ILE A 250 -0.70 15.46 7.98
CA ILE A 250 -0.61 14.90 6.62
C ILE A 250 -0.44 16.03 5.59
N VAL A 251 -1.23 17.09 5.69
CA VAL A 251 -1.15 18.27 4.80
C VAL A 251 0.21 18.95 4.91
N GLN A 252 0.73 19.11 6.14
CA GLN A 252 2.05 19.70 6.38
C GLN A 252 3.18 18.84 5.79
N HIS A 253 3.12 17.51 5.97
CA HIS A 253 4.09 16.60 5.37
C HIS A 253 4.02 16.64 3.84
N ARG A 254 2.83 16.62 3.27
CA ARG A 254 2.66 16.79 1.82
C ARG A 254 3.33 18.05 1.31
N LYS A 255 3.08 19.19 1.95
CA LYS A 255 3.69 20.46 1.57
C LYS A 255 5.21 20.41 1.65
N PHE A 256 5.75 19.81 2.71
CA PHE A 256 7.19 19.63 2.89
C PHE A 256 7.82 18.84 1.73
N ILE A 257 7.21 17.72 1.32
CA ILE A 257 7.75 16.93 0.21
C ILE A 257 7.55 17.59 -1.16
N GLU A 258 6.45 18.34 -1.37
CA GLU A 258 6.19 19.08 -2.59
C GLU A 258 7.18 20.25 -2.79
N ASP A 259 7.61 20.89 -1.73
CA ASP A 259 8.55 22.02 -1.77
C ASP A 259 10.01 21.60 -2.09
N GLY A 260 10.37 20.31 -2.06
CA GLY A 260 11.76 19.93 -2.34
C GLY A 260 12.08 18.48 -2.66
N GLN A 261 11.24 17.53 -2.30
CA GLN A 261 11.62 16.09 -2.34
C GLN A 261 10.65 15.19 -3.11
N LEU A 262 9.51 15.71 -3.57
CA LEU A 262 8.46 14.89 -4.18
C LEU A 262 8.94 14.09 -5.39
N ASP A 263 9.74 14.70 -6.25
CA ASP A 263 10.26 14.04 -7.46
C ASP A 263 11.27 12.95 -7.12
N ASP A 264 12.11 13.15 -6.12
CA ASP A 264 13.08 12.15 -5.67
C ASP A 264 12.37 10.96 -4.99
N HIS A 265 11.38 11.21 -4.15
CA HIS A 265 10.52 10.18 -3.55
C HIS A 265 9.76 9.38 -4.62
N ARG A 266 9.16 10.05 -5.60
CA ARG A 266 8.48 9.39 -6.72
C ARG A 266 9.44 8.60 -7.58
N ARG A 267 10.63 9.11 -7.84
CA ARG A 267 11.67 8.42 -8.61
C ARG A 267 12.15 7.16 -7.89
N LEU A 268 12.35 7.24 -6.58
CA LEU A 268 12.72 6.08 -5.78
C LEU A 268 11.63 5.00 -5.81
N ARG A 269 10.37 5.38 -5.65
CA ARG A 269 9.23 4.46 -5.76
C ARG A 269 9.18 3.79 -7.14
N MET A 270 9.33 4.55 -8.21
CA MET A 270 9.32 3.99 -9.57
C MET A 270 10.45 2.99 -9.78
N ARG A 271 11.63 3.23 -9.20
CA ARG A 271 12.72 2.23 -9.22
C ARG A 271 12.35 0.96 -8.49
N VAL A 272 11.87 1.07 -7.25
CA VAL A 272 11.44 -0.09 -6.45
C VAL A 272 10.32 -0.87 -7.16
N GLU A 273 9.36 -0.18 -7.74
CA GLU A 273 8.26 -0.79 -8.49
C GLU A 273 8.76 -1.50 -9.75
N LEU A 274 9.62 -0.86 -10.53
CA LEU A 274 10.23 -1.46 -11.72
C LEU A 274 11.06 -2.71 -11.36
N ASP A 275 11.84 -2.66 -10.29
CA ASP A 275 12.63 -3.80 -9.81
C ASP A 275 11.74 -4.97 -9.38
N LYS A 276 10.62 -4.68 -8.72
CA LYS A 276 9.62 -5.71 -8.34
C LYS A 276 8.98 -6.34 -9.59
N VAL A 277 8.56 -5.53 -10.55
CA VAL A 277 7.96 -6.01 -11.81
C VAL A 277 8.96 -6.80 -12.64
N LEU A 278 10.20 -6.32 -12.75
CA LEU A 278 11.28 -7.00 -13.45
C LEU A 278 11.56 -8.36 -12.80
N SER A 279 11.70 -8.41 -11.48
CA SER A 279 11.93 -9.65 -10.73
C SER A 279 10.80 -10.64 -10.91
N ALA A 280 9.53 -10.20 -10.88
CA ALA A 280 8.37 -11.04 -11.11
C ALA A 280 8.33 -11.58 -12.55
N THR A 281 8.66 -10.73 -13.54
CA THR A 281 8.71 -11.11 -14.95
C THR A 281 9.78 -12.18 -15.20
N VAL A 282 10.98 -11.98 -14.64
CA VAL A 282 12.09 -12.95 -14.74
C VAL A 282 11.73 -14.27 -14.08
N ARG A 283 11.16 -14.23 -12.87
CA ARG A 283 10.68 -15.47 -12.18
C ARG A 283 9.61 -16.19 -12.99
N GLY A 284 8.69 -15.45 -13.63
CA GLY A 284 7.68 -16.03 -14.51
C GLY A 284 8.30 -16.78 -15.69
N ARG A 285 9.32 -16.19 -16.35
CA ARG A 285 10.07 -16.84 -17.43
C ARG A 285 10.82 -18.09 -16.94
N ILE A 286 11.49 -18.01 -15.79
CA ILE A 286 12.12 -19.16 -15.16
C ILE A 286 11.11 -20.29 -14.89
N GLY A 287 9.90 -19.95 -14.38
CA GLY A 287 8.84 -20.92 -14.14
C GLY A 287 8.33 -21.63 -15.40
N VAL A 288 8.41 -20.98 -16.56
CA VAL A 288 8.11 -21.62 -17.86
C VAL A 288 9.24 -22.56 -18.27
N LEU A 289 10.49 -22.12 -18.15
CA LEU A 289 11.68 -22.93 -18.45
C LEU A 289 11.74 -24.19 -17.57
N ALA A 290 11.44 -24.07 -16.27
CA ALA A 290 11.47 -25.15 -15.30
C ALA A 290 10.38 -26.23 -15.48
N ARG A 291 9.50 -26.08 -16.48
CA ARG A 291 8.45 -27.06 -16.84
C ARG A 291 8.66 -27.68 -18.22
N GLY A 292 9.72 -27.33 -18.92
CA GLY A 292 10.00 -27.80 -20.28
C GLY A 292 10.80 -29.09 -20.30
N ALA A 293 10.75 -29.82 -21.45
CA ALA A 293 11.56 -31.03 -21.66
C ALA A 293 13.07 -30.78 -21.50
N ALA A 294 13.56 -29.63 -21.95
CA ALA A 294 14.95 -29.22 -21.78
C ALA A 294 15.38 -29.14 -20.30
N TYR A 295 14.45 -28.77 -19.40
CA TYR A 295 14.76 -28.77 -17.96
C TYR A 295 14.96 -30.18 -17.41
N GLU A 296 14.10 -31.12 -17.79
CA GLU A 296 14.23 -32.53 -17.37
C GLU A 296 15.50 -33.17 -17.95
N GLU A 297 15.88 -32.84 -19.20
CA GLU A 297 17.16 -33.27 -19.78
C GLU A 297 18.37 -32.77 -18.94
N GLN A 298 18.32 -31.53 -18.43
CA GLN A 298 19.39 -31.02 -17.56
C GLN A 298 19.37 -31.73 -16.18
N VAL A 299 18.18 -32.05 -15.65
CA VAL A 299 18.07 -32.81 -14.41
C VAL A 299 18.68 -34.24 -14.58
N ASP A 300 18.39 -34.90 -15.70
CA ASP A 300 18.99 -36.20 -16.02
C ASP A 300 20.50 -36.12 -16.19
N ALA A 301 21.01 -35.06 -16.84
CA ALA A 301 22.44 -34.82 -16.97
C ALA A 301 23.14 -34.58 -15.62
N LEU A 302 22.47 -33.87 -14.68
CA LEU A 302 22.95 -33.69 -13.31
C LEU A 302 23.00 -35.01 -12.54
N LEU A 303 21.94 -35.84 -12.64
CA LEU A 303 21.91 -37.15 -12.04
C LEU A 303 22.98 -38.10 -12.63
N GLY A 304 23.24 -37.95 -13.95
CA GLY A 304 24.31 -38.69 -14.65
C GLY A 304 25.71 -38.16 -14.40
N LEU A 305 25.87 -37.10 -13.58
CA LEU A 305 27.15 -36.43 -13.28
C LEU A 305 27.90 -35.92 -14.52
N THR A 306 27.19 -35.58 -15.58
CA THR A 306 27.75 -35.08 -16.85
C THR A 306 27.79 -33.55 -16.93
N THR A 307 27.10 -32.86 -16.03
CA THR A 307 27.07 -31.40 -15.90
C THR A 307 26.99 -31.00 -14.44
N ASP A 308 27.05 -29.69 -14.19
CA ASP A 308 26.84 -29.07 -12.88
C ASP A 308 25.65 -28.09 -12.94
N PRO A 309 25.05 -27.70 -11.79
CA PRO A 309 23.87 -26.82 -11.77
C PRO A 309 24.07 -25.47 -12.45
N TYR A 310 25.27 -24.92 -12.44
CA TYR A 310 25.57 -23.60 -13.02
C TYR A 310 25.57 -23.67 -14.55
N ARG A 311 26.22 -24.69 -15.12
CA ARG A 311 26.24 -24.92 -16.59
C ARG A 311 24.84 -25.31 -17.10
N ALA A 312 24.13 -26.13 -16.35
CA ALA A 312 22.74 -26.48 -16.68
C ALA A 312 21.84 -25.25 -16.73
N ALA A 313 21.96 -24.34 -15.75
CA ALA A 313 21.20 -23.08 -15.74
C ALA A 313 21.58 -22.17 -16.92
N GLU A 314 22.86 -22.02 -17.25
CA GLU A 314 23.30 -21.25 -18.41
C GLU A 314 22.77 -21.83 -19.73
N ALA A 315 22.78 -23.15 -19.89
CA ALA A 315 22.25 -23.83 -21.09
C ALA A 315 20.74 -23.55 -21.25
N LEU A 316 19.96 -23.62 -20.15
CA LEU A 316 18.53 -23.32 -20.17
C LEU A 316 18.23 -21.85 -20.50
N LEU A 317 19.02 -20.91 -19.98
CA LEU A 317 18.84 -19.47 -20.23
C LEU A 317 19.26 -19.08 -21.65
N SER A 318 20.24 -19.79 -22.24
CA SER A 318 20.73 -19.50 -23.60
C SER A 318 19.80 -20.05 -24.70
N SER A 319 18.93 -21.00 -24.37
CA SER A 319 18.00 -21.64 -25.29
C SER A 319 16.60 -20.98 -25.34
N SER A 320 16.41 -19.88 -24.59
CA SER A 320 15.10 -19.20 -24.42
C SER A 320 14.96 -17.90 -25.26
#